data_8ff4f714e8933bb4bc02a070b43bde6e
#
_entry.id   8ff4f714e8933bb4bc02a070b43bde6e
#
_cell.length_a   1.000
_cell.length_b   1.000
_cell.length_c   1.000
_cell.angle_alpha   90.00
_cell.angle_beta   90.00
_cell.angle_gamma   90.00
#
_symmetry.space_group_name_H-M   'P 1'
#
loop_
_entity.id
_entity.type
_entity.pdbx_description
1 polymer ?
#
loop_
_entity_poly.entity_id
_entity_poly.type
_entity_poly.pdbx_seq_one_letter_code
_entity_poly.pdbx_strand_id
1 'polypeptide(L)'
;ARTCAIEMCSLSKTAGFTGMRCGYTVIPNELTVTASDGTVVSISQIWGRRQGSKFNGVSYPVQCAAAAVFTEEGRKQIQKNIAYYQENAAIISKTMDELGIPYTGGVNSPYIWFQCPNHMSSWEFFDEMLHKIAVVGTPGEGFGKNGDGWFRLTAFGDRERTKEAMERFKKMLQK
;
A
#
# COMPACT_ATOMS: atom_id res chain seq x y z
N ALA A 1 12.14 -9.87 19.38
CA ALA A 1 12.45 -9.07 18.19
C ALA A 1 13.43 -7.92 18.48
N ARG A 2 13.51 -7.40 19.72
CA ARG A 2 14.33 -6.21 20.06
C ARG A 2 15.85 -6.36 19.81
N THR A 3 16.36 -7.55 19.76
CA THR A 3 17.81 -7.82 19.55
C THR A 3 18.15 -8.20 18.11
N CYS A 4 17.18 -8.30 17.21
CA CYS A 4 17.38 -8.84 15.86
C CYS A 4 16.53 -8.19 14.77
N ALA A 5 15.71 -7.17 15.08
CA ALA A 5 14.80 -6.58 14.11
C ALA A 5 14.82 -5.05 14.14
N ILE A 6 14.70 -4.46 12.95
CA ILE A 6 14.46 -3.03 12.72
C ILE A 6 13.03 -2.94 12.16
N GLU A 7 12.19 -2.09 12.76
CA GLU A 7 10.86 -1.80 12.24
C GLU A 7 10.92 -0.57 11.32
N MET A 8 10.36 -0.69 10.14
CA MET A 8 10.13 0.43 9.21
C MET A 8 8.63 0.53 8.97
N CYS A 9 8.02 1.65 9.33
CA CYS A 9 6.59 1.88 9.21
C CYS A 9 6.30 3.12 8.37
N SER A 10 5.31 3.01 7.49
CA SER A 10 4.79 4.14 6.72
C SER A 10 3.37 4.48 7.16
N LEU A 11 3.12 5.75 7.42
CA LEU A 11 1.78 6.26 7.71
C LEU A 11 0.97 6.56 6.44
N SER A 12 1.57 6.41 5.26
CA SER A 12 0.93 6.74 3.98
C SER A 12 -0.39 6.01 3.75
N LYS A 13 -0.44 4.71 4.04
CA LYS A 13 -1.64 3.88 3.79
C LYS A 13 -2.49 3.69 5.03
N THR A 14 -1.84 3.53 6.20
CA THR A 14 -2.54 3.33 7.47
C THR A 14 -3.32 4.57 7.91
N ALA A 15 -2.73 5.76 7.75
CA ALA A 15 -3.28 7.01 8.29
C ALA A 15 -3.60 8.07 7.21
N GLY A 16 -3.56 7.71 5.93
CA GLY A 16 -3.81 8.66 4.84
C GLY A 16 -2.71 9.70 4.62
N PHE A 17 -1.50 9.45 5.09
CA PHE A 17 -0.36 10.38 5.04
C PHE A 17 0.38 10.39 3.70
N THR A 18 -0.22 9.91 2.63
CA THR A 18 0.45 9.85 1.31
C THR A 18 0.98 11.21 0.88
N GLY A 19 0.21 12.29 1.05
CA GLY A 19 0.62 13.67 0.76
C GLY A 19 1.49 14.30 1.85
N MET A 20 1.38 13.85 3.10
CA MET A 20 2.13 14.38 4.24
C MET A 20 3.56 13.86 4.31
N ARG A 21 3.87 12.76 3.63
CA ARG A 21 5.21 12.17 3.52
C ARG A 21 5.83 11.81 4.87
N CYS A 22 5.17 10.95 5.66
CA CYS A 22 5.67 10.54 6.97
C CYS A 22 5.75 9.02 7.11
N GLY A 23 6.86 8.58 7.64
CA GLY A 23 7.12 7.23 8.12
C GLY A 23 8.11 7.30 9.28
N TYR A 24 8.31 6.19 9.97
CA TYR A 24 9.27 6.11 11.06
C TYR A 24 10.04 4.79 11.03
N THR A 25 11.19 4.81 11.67
CA THR A 25 12.04 3.63 11.86
C THR A 25 12.31 3.46 13.35
N VAL A 26 12.08 2.25 13.87
CA VAL A 26 12.42 1.88 15.25
C VAL A 26 13.64 0.97 15.23
N ILE A 27 14.69 1.41 15.86
CA ILE A 27 15.93 0.65 16.05
C ILE A 27 16.16 0.49 17.55
N PRO A 28 15.97 -0.71 18.10
CA PRO A 28 16.21 -0.97 19.51
C PRO A 28 17.65 -0.70 19.90
N ASN A 29 17.88 -0.19 21.12
CA ASN A 29 19.23 0.08 21.63
C ASN A 29 20.03 -1.22 21.86
N GLU A 30 19.34 -2.32 22.06
CA GLU A 30 19.90 -3.65 22.25
C GLU A 30 20.44 -4.27 20.95
N LEU A 31 20.09 -3.69 19.80
CA LEU A 31 20.55 -4.17 18.49
C LEU A 31 21.99 -3.70 18.24
N THR A 32 22.91 -4.63 18.24
CA THR A 32 24.33 -4.39 18.01
C THR A 32 24.84 -5.20 16.82
N VAL A 33 25.97 -4.78 16.28
CA VAL A 33 26.69 -5.48 15.22
C VAL A 33 28.19 -5.43 15.52
N THR A 34 28.93 -6.48 15.15
CA THR A 34 30.38 -6.48 15.23
C THR A 34 30.95 -5.96 13.93
N ALA A 35 31.73 -4.89 14.02
CA ALA A 35 32.47 -4.33 12.89
C ALA A 35 33.64 -5.24 12.48
N SER A 36 34.24 -5.00 11.32
CA SER A 36 35.36 -5.79 10.77
C SER A 36 36.60 -5.80 11.63
N ASP A 37 36.79 -4.80 12.48
CA ASP A 37 37.89 -4.66 13.45
C ASP A 37 37.58 -5.34 14.80
N GLY A 38 36.42 -6.03 14.94
CA GLY A 38 35.99 -6.67 16.17
C GLY A 38 35.24 -5.77 17.15
N THR A 39 35.10 -4.47 16.85
CA THR A 39 34.36 -3.54 17.71
C THR A 39 32.87 -3.81 17.68
N VAL A 40 32.22 -3.89 18.85
CA VAL A 40 30.77 -3.98 18.95
C VAL A 40 30.16 -2.58 18.94
N VAL A 41 29.27 -2.32 18.00
CA VAL A 41 28.63 -1.01 17.81
C VAL A 41 27.12 -1.12 17.87
N SER A 42 26.48 -0.08 18.42
CA SER A 42 25.01 0.02 18.44
C SER A 42 24.50 0.53 17.11
N ILE A 43 23.58 -0.21 16.51
CA ILE A 43 22.91 0.20 15.24
C ILE A 43 22.12 1.49 15.46
N SER A 44 21.48 1.66 16.62
CA SER A 44 20.69 2.86 16.94
C SER A 44 21.55 4.12 16.98
N GLN A 45 22.79 4.03 17.50
CA GLN A 45 23.74 5.17 17.51
C GLN A 45 24.19 5.55 16.10
N ILE A 46 24.53 4.56 15.27
CA ILE A 46 24.92 4.78 13.86
C ILE A 46 23.76 5.42 13.09
N TRP A 47 22.54 4.89 13.28
CA TRP A 47 21.34 5.42 12.63
C TRP A 47 21.05 6.86 13.07
N GLY A 48 21.11 7.15 14.38
CA GLY A 48 20.89 8.50 14.91
C GLY A 48 21.82 9.52 14.29
N ARG A 49 23.12 9.18 14.17
CA ARG A 49 24.11 10.02 13.50
C ARG A 49 23.78 10.23 12.01
N ARG A 50 23.43 9.13 11.31
CA ARG A 50 23.03 9.20 9.90
C ARG A 50 21.81 10.09 9.70
N GLN A 51 20.76 9.88 10.51
CA GLN A 51 19.51 10.64 10.45
C GLN A 51 19.78 12.14 10.68
N GLY A 52 20.50 12.49 11.74
CA GLY A 52 20.82 13.88 12.07
C GLY A 52 21.73 14.57 11.07
N SER A 53 22.59 13.83 10.33
CA SER A 53 23.50 14.38 9.34
C SER A 53 22.93 14.48 7.93
N LYS A 54 22.00 13.57 7.55
CA LYS A 54 21.53 13.41 6.17
C LYS A 54 20.14 13.96 5.92
N PHE A 55 19.25 13.97 6.93
CA PHE A 55 17.85 14.27 6.69
C PHE A 55 17.22 15.16 7.79
N ASN A 56 17.49 14.94 9.07
CA ASN A 56 16.89 15.57 10.26
C ASN A 56 15.40 15.21 10.53
N GLY A 57 14.71 14.60 9.62
CA GLY A 57 13.30 14.23 9.75
C GLY A 57 12.35 15.08 8.91
N VAL A 58 11.07 14.73 8.95
CA VAL A 58 10.00 15.47 8.29
C VAL A 58 9.70 16.76 9.06
N SER A 59 8.94 17.70 8.47
CA SER A 59 8.59 18.96 9.13
C SER A 59 7.89 18.74 10.48
N TYR A 60 8.12 19.62 11.44
CA TYR A 60 7.57 19.49 12.79
C TYR A 60 6.04 19.39 12.84
N PRO A 61 5.24 20.17 12.07
CA PRO A 61 3.80 19.99 12.01
C PRO A 61 3.38 18.58 11.57
N VAL A 62 4.11 17.97 10.63
CA VAL A 62 3.85 16.60 10.18
C VAL A 62 4.20 15.58 11.28
N GLN A 63 5.26 15.83 12.07
CA GLN A 63 5.57 14.99 13.23
C GLN A 63 4.48 15.07 14.30
N CYS A 64 3.93 16.25 14.58
CA CYS A 64 2.80 16.42 15.51
C CYS A 64 1.55 15.68 15.00
N ALA A 65 1.25 15.79 13.71
CA ALA A 65 0.14 15.06 13.10
C ALA A 65 0.37 13.53 13.18
N ALA A 66 1.60 13.06 12.96
CA ALA A 66 1.96 11.66 13.09
C ALA A 66 1.80 11.16 14.54
N ALA A 67 2.18 11.96 15.54
CA ALA A 67 1.97 11.63 16.96
C ALA A 67 0.48 11.52 17.29
N ALA A 68 -0.37 12.37 16.73
CA ALA A 68 -1.83 12.33 16.93
C ALA A 68 -2.46 11.02 16.41
N VAL A 69 -1.87 10.37 15.43
CA VAL A 69 -2.31 9.05 14.92
C VAL A 69 -2.41 7.99 16.04
N PHE A 70 -1.55 8.08 17.05
CA PHE A 70 -1.46 7.11 18.14
C PHE A 70 -2.36 7.46 19.34
N THR A 71 -3.05 8.58 19.30
CA THR A 71 -4.08 8.92 20.30
C THR A 71 -5.33 8.06 20.12
N GLU A 72 -6.19 8.00 21.12
CA GLU A 72 -7.47 7.28 21.03
C GLU A 72 -8.35 7.85 19.92
N GLU A 73 -8.45 9.18 19.82
CA GLU A 73 -9.23 9.84 18.78
C GLU A 73 -8.64 9.62 17.39
N GLY A 74 -7.32 9.74 17.23
CA GLY A 74 -6.63 9.45 15.97
C GLY A 74 -6.88 8.03 15.48
N ARG A 75 -6.82 7.05 16.39
CA ARG A 75 -7.12 5.64 16.05
C ARG A 75 -8.56 5.45 15.60
N LYS A 76 -9.54 6.08 16.26
CA LYS A 76 -10.95 6.03 15.84
C LYS A 76 -11.15 6.58 14.43
N GLN A 77 -10.51 7.72 14.11
CA GLN A 77 -10.59 8.32 12.78
C GLN A 77 -9.95 7.42 11.72
N ILE A 78 -8.79 6.85 12.01
CA ILE A 78 -8.11 5.91 11.11
C ILE A 78 -8.97 4.68 10.85
N GLN A 79 -9.56 4.08 11.89
CA GLN A 79 -10.42 2.91 11.73
C GLN A 79 -11.63 3.18 10.82
N LYS A 80 -12.21 4.38 10.89
CA LYS A 80 -13.26 4.80 9.97
C LYS A 80 -12.79 4.81 8.51
N ASN A 81 -11.61 5.36 8.25
CA ASN A 81 -11.05 5.40 6.90
C ASN A 81 -10.70 3.99 6.39
N ILE A 82 -10.13 3.16 7.26
CA ILE A 82 -9.82 1.76 6.91
C ILE A 82 -11.10 0.99 6.59
N ALA A 83 -12.16 1.14 7.39
CA ALA A 83 -13.44 0.50 7.13
C ALA A 83 -14.02 0.91 5.76
N TYR A 84 -13.93 2.20 5.41
CA TYR A 84 -14.36 2.69 4.10
C TYR A 84 -13.58 2.01 2.95
N TYR A 85 -12.27 1.86 3.09
CA TYR A 85 -11.45 1.17 2.07
C TYR A 85 -11.72 -0.33 2.02
N GLN A 86 -11.96 -0.96 3.16
CA GLN A 86 -12.32 -2.39 3.22
C GLN A 86 -13.66 -2.66 2.53
N GLU A 87 -14.65 -1.79 2.69
CA GLU A 87 -15.92 -1.89 1.98
C GLU A 87 -15.75 -1.73 0.46
N ASN A 88 -14.91 -0.80 0.02
CA ASN A 88 -14.56 -0.67 -1.40
C ASN A 88 -13.83 -1.93 -1.92
N ALA A 89 -12.89 -2.45 -1.15
CA ALA A 89 -12.21 -3.70 -1.50
C ALA A 89 -13.18 -4.87 -1.62
N ALA A 90 -14.17 -4.97 -0.71
CA ALA A 90 -15.21 -6.00 -0.76
C ALA A 90 -16.06 -5.90 -2.04
N ILE A 91 -16.38 -4.68 -2.51
CA ILE A 91 -17.10 -4.48 -3.79
C ILE A 91 -16.27 -5.04 -4.96
N ILE A 92 -14.96 -4.74 -4.99
CA ILE A 92 -14.07 -5.22 -6.05
C ILE A 92 -13.93 -6.75 -5.97
N SER A 93 -13.63 -7.29 -4.79
CA SER A 93 -13.45 -8.72 -4.57
C SER A 93 -14.70 -9.53 -4.92
N LYS A 94 -15.87 -9.06 -4.53
CA LYS A 94 -17.14 -9.67 -4.92
C LYS A 94 -17.31 -9.74 -6.44
N THR A 95 -16.89 -8.70 -7.14
CA THR A 95 -16.94 -8.69 -8.62
C THR A 95 -15.99 -9.73 -9.22
N MET A 96 -14.79 -9.90 -8.65
CA MET A 96 -13.85 -10.93 -9.09
C MET A 96 -14.41 -12.33 -8.86
N ASP A 97 -15.04 -12.58 -7.69
CA ASP A 97 -15.68 -13.85 -7.35
C ASP A 97 -16.83 -14.18 -8.33
N GLU A 98 -17.69 -13.20 -8.63
CA GLU A 98 -18.81 -13.36 -9.58
C GLU A 98 -18.35 -13.66 -11.01
N LEU A 99 -17.16 -13.19 -11.39
CA LEU A 99 -16.55 -13.44 -12.70
C LEU A 99 -15.62 -14.66 -12.72
N GLY A 100 -15.40 -15.31 -11.57
CA GLY A 100 -14.49 -16.43 -11.45
C GLY A 100 -13.02 -16.07 -11.68
N ILE A 101 -12.63 -14.80 -11.45
CA ILE A 101 -11.27 -14.31 -11.63
C ILE A 101 -10.49 -14.53 -10.34
N PRO A 102 -9.41 -15.33 -10.32
CA PRO A 102 -8.57 -15.49 -9.16
C PRO A 102 -7.85 -14.18 -8.80
N TYR A 103 -7.87 -13.81 -7.52
CA TYR A 103 -7.23 -12.59 -7.02
C TYR A 103 -6.58 -12.83 -5.66
N THR A 104 -5.76 -11.87 -5.24
CA THR A 104 -5.21 -11.77 -3.89
C THR A 104 -5.24 -10.32 -3.41
N GLY A 105 -5.23 -10.11 -2.08
CA GLY A 105 -5.33 -8.79 -1.47
C GLY A 105 -6.75 -8.43 -1.04
N GLY A 106 -7.00 -7.15 -0.76
CA GLY A 106 -8.32 -6.64 -0.36
C GLY A 106 -8.70 -6.83 1.12
N VAL A 107 -7.96 -7.62 1.90
CA VAL A 107 -8.21 -7.85 3.34
C VAL A 107 -7.26 -7.00 4.20
N ASN A 108 -5.97 -7.24 4.10
CA ASN A 108 -4.92 -6.53 4.86
C ASN A 108 -4.22 -5.45 4.02
N SER A 109 -4.67 -5.27 2.79
CA SER A 109 -4.14 -4.31 1.83
C SER A 109 -5.29 -3.69 1.03
N PRO A 110 -5.24 -2.39 0.71
CA PRO A 110 -6.25 -1.74 -0.13
C PRO A 110 -6.07 -2.05 -1.62
N TYR A 111 -5.25 -3.01 -1.95
CA TYR A 111 -4.96 -3.42 -3.33
C TYR A 111 -5.51 -4.80 -3.60
N ILE A 112 -6.09 -4.96 -4.80
CA ILE A 112 -6.52 -6.23 -5.35
C ILE A 112 -5.64 -6.54 -6.55
N TRP A 113 -4.95 -7.66 -6.51
CA TRP A 113 -4.02 -8.14 -7.53
C TRP A 113 -4.59 -9.38 -8.18
N PHE A 114 -4.75 -9.37 -9.49
CA PHE A 114 -5.37 -10.45 -10.24
C PHE A 114 -4.71 -10.67 -11.60
N GLN A 115 -4.90 -11.84 -12.16
CA GLN A 115 -4.40 -12.19 -13.48
C GLN A 115 -5.28 -11.56 -14.56
N CYS A 116 -4.68 -10.99 -15.59
CA CYS A 116 -5.42 -10.42 -16.72
C CYS A 116 -6.25 -11.51 -17.40
N PRO A 117 -7.55 -11.24 -17.68
CA PRO A 117 -8.41 -12.18 -18.39
C PRO A 117 -7.86 -12.50 -19.81
N ASN A 118 -8.25 -13.68 -20.33
CA ASN A 118 -7.92 -14.12 -21.70
C ASN A 118 -6.42 -14.13 -22.03
N HIS A 119 -5.56 -14.32 -21.03
CA HIS A 119 -4.10 -14.34 -21.19
C HIS A 119 -3.50 -13.06 -21.81
N MET A 120 -4.20 -11.93 -21.69
CA MET A 120 -3.68 -10.64 -22.15
C MET A 120 -2.42 -10.24 -21.39
N SER A 121 -1.54 -9.51 -22.03
CA SER A 121 -0.48 -8.78 -21.34
C SER A 121 -1.07 -7.66 -20.47
N SER A 122 -0.30 -7.19 -19.49
CA SER A 122 -0.73 -6.12 -18.60
C SER A 122 -1.13 -4.85 -19.32
N TRP A 123 -0.43 -4.49 -20.39
CA TRP A 123 -0.69 -3.27 -21.14
C TRP A 123 -1.85 -3.41 -22.12
N GLU A 124 -2.03 -4.55 -22.77
CA GLU A 124 -3.24 -4.81 -23.58
C GLU A 124 -4.49 -4.71 -22.71
N PHE A 125 -4.46 -5.28 -21.52
CA PHE A 125 -5.60 -5.20 -20.60
C PHE A 125 -5.82 -3.78 -20.09
N PHE A 126 -4.75 -3.02 -19.83
CA PHE A 126 -4.86 -1.60 -19.47
C PHE A 126 -5.58 -0.80 -20.58
N ASP A 127 -5.19 -0.98 -21.83
CA ASP A 127 -5.80 -0.30 -22.97
C ASP A 127 -7.29 -0.68 -23.12
N GLU A 128 -7.63 -1.95 -22.93
CA GLU A 128 -9.03 -2.37 -22.94
C GLU A 128 -9.84 -1.72 -21.83
N MET A 129 -9.33 -1.71 -20.60
CA MET A 129 -9.98 -1.07 -19.47
C MET A 129 -10.19 0.43 -19.72
N LEU A 130 -9.17 1.11 -20.21
CA LEU A 130 -9.23 2.54 -20.48
C LEU A 130 -10.20 2.87 -21.61
N HIS A 131 -10.08 2.23 -22.76
CA HIS A 131 -10.82 2.60 -23.97
C HIS A 131 -12.26 2.07 -23.99
N LYS A 132 -12.50 0.87 -23.45
CA LYS A 132 -13.84 0.26 -23.48
C LYS A 132 -14.73 0.70 -22.34
N ILE A 133 -14.15 0.94 -21.15
CA ILE A 133 -14.95 1.19 -19.95
C ILE A 133 -14.54 2.43 -19.15
N ALA A 134 -13.52 3.17 -19.58
CA ALA A 134 -12.98 4.36 -18.92
C ALA A 134 -12.62 4.10 -17.44
N VAL A 135 -11.98 2.97 -17.17
CA VAL A 135 -11.46 2.60 -15.86
C VAL A 135 -9.95 2.48 -15.93
N VAL A 136 -9.28 3.10 -14.97
CA VAL A 136 -7.81 3.09 -14.86
C VAL A 136 -7.38 2.25 -13.67
N GLY A 137 -6.51 1.27 -13.92
CA GLY A 137 -5.82 0.50 -12.92
C GLY A 137 -4.31 0.53 -13.14
N THR A 138 -3.57 -0.37 -12.54
CA THR A 138 -2.10 -0.41 -12.70
C THR A 138 -1.70 -1.72 -13.39
N PRO A 139 -1.07 -1.65 -14.58
CA PRO A 139 -0.48 -2.82 -15.21
C PRO A 139 0.58 -3.46 -14.31
N GLY A 140 0.54 -4.77 -14.19
CA GLY A 140 1.47 -5.49 -13.31
C GLY A 140 2.92 -5.40 -13.74
N GLU A 141 3.19 -5.28 -15.04
CA GLU A 141 4.53 -5.08 -15.57
C GLU A 141 5.20 -3.81 -15.01
N GLY A 142 4.43 -2.79 -14.63
CA GLY A 142 4.93 -1.60 -13.92
C GLY A 142 5.63 -1.90 -12.58
N PHE A 143 5.49 -3.12 -12.04
CA PHE A 143 6.17 -3.61 -10.84
C PHE A 143 7.36 -4.53 -11.16
N GLY A 144 7.67 -4.72 -12.44
CA GLY A 144 8.74 -5.57 -12.93
C GLY A 144 8.24 -6.65 -13.91
N LYS A 145 9.15 -7.24 -14.64
CA LYS A 145 8.85 -8.21 -15.72
C LYS A 145 7.98 -9.40 -15.31
N ASN A 146 8.06 -9.82 -14.05
CA ASN A 146 7.26 -10.94 -13.53
C ASN A 146 5.79 -10.53 -13.27
N GLY A 147 5.46 -9.25 -13.37
CA GLY A 147 4.11 -8.72 -13.23
C GLY A 147 3.35 -8.66 -14.55
N ASP A 148 3.96 -8.99 -15.68
CA ASP A 148 3.25 -9.06 -16.96
C ASP A 148 2.15 -10.13 -16.91
N GLY A 149 1.02 -9.86 -17.56
CA GLY A 149 -0.18 -10.68 -17.45
C GLY A 149 -0.93 -10.52 -16.12
N TRP A 150 -0.53 -9.57 -15.25
CA TRP A 150 -1.20 -9.24 -13.99
C TRP A 150 -1.67 -7.79 -13.96
N PHE A 151 -2.66 -7.52 -13.12
CA PHE A 151 -3.23 -6.19 -12.98
C PHE A 151 -3.58 -5.86 -11.54
N ARG A 152 -3.50 -4.57 -11.17
CA ARG A 152 -3.83 -4.11 -9.82
C ARG A 152 -4.94 -3.08 -9.84
N LEU A 153 -5.99 -3.34 -9.08
CA LEU A 153 -6.99 -2.34 -8.69
C LEU A 153 -6.73 -1.85 -7.27
N THR A 154 -7.30 -0.69 -6.94
CA THR A 154 -7.16 -0.06 -5.63
C THR A 154 -8.52 0.30 -5.04
N ALA A 155 -8.64 0.15 -3.72
CA ALA A 155 -9.84 0.46 -2.95
C ALA A 155 -9.88 1.91 -2.40
N PHE A 156 -8.94 2.78 -2.80
CA PHE A 156 -8.86 4.16 -2.30
C PHE A 156 -9.85 5.12 -2.95
N GLY A 157 -10.56 4.70 -4.00
CA GLY A 157 -11.48 5.54 -4.75
C GLY A 157 -12.77 5.89 -3.99
N ASP A 158 -13.56 6.76 -4.61
CA ASP A 158 -14.93 7.00 -4.19
C ASP A 158 -15.77 5.72 -4.33
N ARG A 159 -16.68 5.47 -3.38
CA ARG A 159 -17.46 4.24 -3.32
C ARG A 159 -18.41 4.07 -4.49
N GLU A 160 -19.13 5.13 -4.84
CA GLU A 160 -20.12 5.04 -5.92
C GLU A 160 -19.41 4.89 -7.28
N ARG A 161 -18.30 5.57 -7.47
CA ARG A 161 -17.46 5.37 -8.65
C ARG A 161 -16.83 3.97 -8.69
N THR A 162 -16.48 3.40 -7.54
CA THR A 162 -15.98 2.03 -7.46
C THR A 162 -17.06 1.03 -7.88
N LYS A 163 -18.29 1.20 -7.40
CA LYS A 163 -19.44 0.38 -7.84
C LYS A 163 -19.66 0.48 -9.35
N GLU A 164 -19.72 1.71 -9.85
CA GLU A 164 -19.91 1.96 -11.29
C GLU A 164 -18.79 1.33 -12.13
N ALA A 165 -17.53 1.47 -11.71
CA ALA A 165 -16.39 0.85 -12.38
C ALA A 165 -16.54 -0.68 -12.43
N MET A 166 -16.95 -1.31 -11.34
CA MET A 166 -17.13 -2.76 -11.27
C MET A 166 -18.32 -3.25 -12.12
N GLU A 167 -19.40 -2.49 -12.22
CA GLU A 167 -20.49 -2.81 -13.14
C GLU A 167 -20.07 -2.73 -14.60
N ARG A 168 -19.28 -1.72 -14.98
CA ARG A 168 -18.72 -1.62 -16.33
C ARG A 168 -17.75 -2.77 -16.61
N PHE A 169 -16.94 -3.14 -15.62
CA PHE A 169 -15.99 -4.26 -15.71
C PHE A 169 -16.70 -5.59 -15.97
N LYS A 170 -17.78 -5.89 -15.22
CA LYS A 170 -18.61 -7.07 -15.46
C LYS A 170 -19.15 -7.11 -16.88
N LYS A 171 -19.75 -6.01 -17.35
CA LYS A 171 -20.31 -5.93 -18.70
C LYS A 171 -19.27 -6.11 -19.80
N MET A 172 -18.03 -5.70 -19.56
CA MET A 172 -16.93 -5.87 -20.52
C MET A 172 -16.56 -7.34 -20.67
N LEU A 173 -16.54 -8.11 -19.60
CA LEU A 173 -16.08 -9.51 -19.59
C LEU A 173 -17.17 -10.54 -19.83
N GLN A 174 -18.45 -10.18 -19.70
CA GLN A 174 -19.59 -11.05 -19.93
C GLN A 174 -20.04 -11.08 -21.40
N LYS A 175 -19.36 -10.36 -22.29
CA LYS A 175 -19.58 -10.39 -23.75
C LYS A 175 -18.72 -11.45 -24.39
#